data_679f762198db0610e536d4e75c719f7b
#
_entry.id   679f762198db0610e536d4e75c719f7b
#
_cell.length_a   1.000
_cell.length_b   1.000
_cell.length_c   1.000
_cell.angle_alpha   90.00
_cell.angle_beta   90.00
_cell.angle_gamma   90.00
#
_symmetry.space_group_name_H-M   'P 1'
#
loop_
_entity.id
_entity.type
_entity.pdbx_description
1 polymer ?
#
loop_
_entity_poly.entity_id
_entity_poly.type
_entity_poly.pdbx_seq_one_letter_code
_entity_poly.pdbx_strand_id
1 'polypeptide(L)'
;MTAGDGGGARREPPRGGERPAMALPDEEEAADRELASGEAPTPSAALGERRISWQKWTFMPSFLVLALLATWLWFRGARLDSIAHQAVDNGKVWLALRQHIGLTAVSTFFVLVIAIPLGIALTRARLRRLTPFAMAVANLGQAVPALGLLVLLVIWLGIGARSAIVGMVIYAVLPVLANTIAGLRGIDPTLTEAARGIGMSPMGVLGRVELPLAVPLILAGVRTALVLNVGTATLATFGGGGGLGDLISAGIITQRMPVLVLGSVLTVALALLVEWLASLAELLLRPRGLEVAA
;
A
#
# COMPACT_ATOMS: atom_id res chain seq x y z
N MET A 1 -44.40 53.96 -58.34
CA MET A 1 -45.29 54.77 -57.51
C MET A 1 -44.69 54.73 -56.10
N THR A 2 -44.03 55.78 -55.85
CA THR A 2 -43.98 56.65 -54.65
C THR A 2 -43.40 56.00 -53.42
N ALA A 3 -42.23 56.43 -53.05
CA ALA A 3 -41.91 57.52 -52.14
C ALA A 3 -41.93 56.98 -50.70
N GLY A 4 -41.04 57.16 -49.82
CA GLY A 4 -40.09 58.18 -49.54
C GLY A 4 -39.78 58.17 -48.09
N ASP A 5 -38.64 58.62 -47.77
CA ASP A 5 -38.29 59.46 -46.63
C ASP A 5 -38.05 58.70 -45.31
N GLY A 6 -36.95 58.78 -44.69
CA GLY A 6 -36.13 59.95 -44.32
C GLY A 6 -36.07 60.03 -42.86
N GLY A 7 -34.88 60.09 -42.29
CA GLY A 7 -34.79 60.78 -41.04
C GLY A 7 -34.01 60.10 -39.90
N GLY A 8 -32.88 60.66 -39.67
CA GLY A 8 -32.51 61.02 -38.29
C GLY A 8 -31.51 60.14 -37.54
N ALA A 9 -30.25 60.36 -37.86
CA ALA A 9 -29.16 59.99 -37.00
C ALA A 9 -29.20 60.75 -35.66
N ARG A 10 -29.25 60.04 -34.57
CA ARG A 10 -28.80 60.56 -33.30
C ARG A 10 -27.56 59.75 -32.87
N ARG A 11 -26.45 60.43 -32.91
CA ARG A 11 -25.19 59.95 -32.30
C ARG A 11 -25.30 60.09 -30.79
N GLU A 12 -25.21 58.99 -30.07
CA GLU A 12 -24.91 59.00 -28.62
C GLU A 12 -23.39 58.95 -28.42
N PRO A 13 -22.87 59.60 -27.37
CA PRO A 13 -21.45 59.63 -27.04
C PRO A 13 -20.97 58.33 -26.37
N PRO A 14 -19.67 57.99 -26.47
CA PRO A 14 -19.13 56.75 -25.91
C PRO A 14 -19.02 56.92 -24.37
N ARG A 15 -19.67 55.99 -23.68
CA ARG A 15 -19.49 55.83 -22.23
C ARG A 15 -18.22 54.99 -21.95
N GLY A 16 -17.41 55.56 -21.10
CA GLY A 16 -16.60 55.04 -20.02
C GLY A 16 -15.81 53.74 -20.29
N GLY A 17 -14.49 53.92 -20.18
CA GLY A 17 -13.47 52.87 -20.29
C GLY A 17 -13.69 51.71 -19.32
N GLU A 18 -13.89 50.56 -19.90
CA GLU A 18 -13.60 49.29 -19.25
C GLU A 18 -12.13 48.98 -19.48
N ARG A 19 -11.39 48.88 -18.40
CA ARG A 19 -10.02 48.37 -18.43
C ARG A 19 -10.12 46.90 -18.89
N PRO A 20 -9.32 46.44 -19.86
CA PRO A 20 -9.31 45.03 -20.23
C PRO A 20 -8.84 44.25 -18.98
N ALA A 21 -9.70 43.34 -18.52
CA ALA A 21 -9.32 42.31 -17.59
C ALA A 21 -8.09 41.57 -18.15
N MET A 22 -7.02 41.51 -17.37
CA MET A 22 -5.82 40.78 -17.70
C MET A 22 -6.22 39.31 -17.80
N ALA A 23 -6.52 38.86 -19.02
CA ALA A 23 -6.75 37.45 -19.30
C ALA A 23 -5.47 36.69 -18.92
N LEU A 24 -5.62 35.73 -18.04
CA LEU A 24 -4.57 34.74 -17.81
C LEU A 24 -4.34 34.03 -19.16
N PRO A 25 -3.10 33.82 -19.59
CA PRO A 25 -2.85 33.09 -20.82
C PRO A 25 -3.51 31.72 -20.72
N ASP A 26 -4.31 31.36 -21.74
CA ASP A 26 -4.95 30.07 -21.80
C ASP A 26 -3.88 28.97 -21.75
N GLU A 27 -4.14 27.90 -20.98
CA GLU A 27 -3.21 26.77 -20.82
C GLU A 27 -2.84 26.14 -22.19
N GLU A 28 -3.70 26.29 -23.18
CA GLU A 28 -3.49 25.85 -24.56
C GLU A 28 -2.40 26.65 -25.29
N GLU A 29 -2.34 27.98 -25.05
CA GLU A 29 -1.29 28.87 -25.63
C GLU A 29 0.08 28.66 -24.95
N ALA A 30 0.09 28.22 -23.70
CA ALA A 30 1.31 27.84 -22.98
C ALA A 30 1.84 26.47 -23.49
N ALA A 31 0.97 25.51 -23.72
CA ALA A 31 1.31 24.21 -24.29
C ALA A 31 1.84 24.33 -25.74
N ASP A 32 1.24 25.18 -26.55
CA ASP A 32 1.71 25.45 -27.92
C ASP A 32 3.07 26.17 -27.96
N ARG A 33 3.37 27.00 -26.97
CA ARG A 33 4.70 27.64 -26.86
C ARG A 33 5.77 26.64 -26.41
N GLU A 34 5.44 25.68 -25.54
CA GLU A 34 6.33 24.57 -25.19
C GLU A 34 6.62 23.64 -26.36
N LEU A 35 5.61 23.35 -27.17
CA LEU A 35 5.77 22.54 -28.40
C LEU A 35 6.57 23.29 -29.51
N ALA A 36 6.47 24.60 -29.57
CA ALA A 36 7.17 25.43 -30.58
C ALA A 36 8.66 25.67 -30.19
N SER A 37 9.01 25.58 -28.93
CA SER A 37 10.41 25.79 -28.47
C SER A 37 11.37 24.68 -28.86
N GLY A 38 10.88 23.51 -29.28
CA GLY A 38 11.71 22.40 -29.76
C GLY A 38 12.79 21.91 -28.76
N GLU A 39 12.76 22.42 -27.54
CA GLU A 39 13.60 21.93 -26.47
C GLU A 39 13.00 20.63 -25.93
N ALA A 40 13.45 19.52 -26.47
CA ALA A 40 13.26 18.24 -25.80
C ALA A 40 13.69 18.41 -24.33
N PRO A 41 12.89 18.00 -23.35
CA PRO A 41 13.24 18.12 -21.95
C PRO A 41 14.66 17.56 -21.77
N THR A 42 15.56 18.42 -21.31
CA THR A 42 16.97 18.03 -21.12
C THR A 42 17.00 16.79 -20.27
N PRO A 43 17.74 15.73 -20.65
CA PRO A 43 17.83 14.48 -19.90
C PRO A 43 18.25 14.69 -18.42
N SER A 44 18.80 15.85 -18.10
CA SER A 44 19.19 16.21 -16.73
C SER A 44 18.00 16.55 -15.81
N ALA A 45 16.87 16.98 -16.35
CA ALA A 45 15.65 17.25 -15.54
C ALA A 45 14.92 15.96 -15.18
N ALA A 46 15.04 14.91 -16.02
CA ALA A 46 14.49 13.58 -15.75
C ALA A 46 15.38 12.74 -14.80
N LEU A 47 16.63 13.13 -14.65
CA LEU A 47 17.57 12.56 -13.67
C LEU A 47 17.44 13.22 -12.30
N GLY A 48 16.22 13.56 -11.88
CA GLY A 48 15.91 13.81 -10.49
C GLY A 48 16.45 12.63 -9.69
N GLU A 49 17.63 12.83 -9.17
CA GLU A 49 18.47 11.90 -8.40
C GLU A 49 17.62 10.99 -7.50
N ARG A 50 17.29 9.80 -7.98
CA ARG A 50 17.01 8.69 -7.07
C ARG A 50 18.32 8.18 -6.46
N ARG A 51 19.15 9.10 -5.95
CA ARG A 51 20.12 8.75 -4.93
C ARG A 51 19.31 8.06 -3.84
N ILE A 52 19.64 6.80 -3.60
CA ILE A 52 19.22 6.09 -2.39
C ILE A 52 19.60 7.05 -1.27
N SER A 53 18.63 7.85 -0.81
CA SER A 53 18.91 8.87 0.19
C SER A 53 19.22 8.09 1.46
N TRP A 54 20.49 8.06 1.84
CA TRP A 54 20.95 7.55 3.13
C TRP A 54 20.05 8.06 4.27
N GLN A 55 19.47 9.25 4.09
CA GLN A 55 18.49 9.82 4.98
C GLN A 55 17.24 8.95 5.15
N LYS A 56 16.71 8.32 4.10
CA LYS A 56 15.55 7.41 4.22
C LYS A 56 15.90 6.13 4.96
N TRP A 57 17.15 5.68 4.88
CA TRP A 57 17.62 4.46 5.53
C TRP A 57 17.91 4.64 7.01
N THR A 58 18.43 5.79 7.41
CA THR A 58 18.76 6.09 8.80
C THR A 58 17.61 6.78 9.54
N PHE A 59 16.78 7.57 8.83
CA PHE A 59 15.68 8.31 9.45
C PHE A 59 14.63 7.39 10.08
N MET A 60 14.20 6.33 9.35
CA MET A 60 13.15 5.43 9.83
C MET A 60 13.58 4.65 11.12
N PRO A 61 14.75 3.97 11.14
CA PRO A 61 15.22 3.31 12.37
C PRO A 61 15.44 4.29 13.52
N SER A 62 16.02 5.48 13.24
CA SER A 62 16.25 6.51 14.26
C SER A 62 14.95 7.04 14.86
N PHE A 63 13.96 7.31 14.01
CA PHE A 63 12.63 7.71 14.45
C PHE A 63 11.98 6.62 15.31
N LEU A 64 12.07 5.36 14.90
CA LEU A 64 11.52 4.22 15.63
C LEU A 64 12.18 4.07 17.02
N VAL A 65 13.52 4.16 17.08
CA VAL A 65 14.26 4.10 18.34
C VAL A 65 13.88 5.25 19.26
N LEU A 66 13.80 6.48 18.73
CA LEU A 66 13.38 7.66 19.50
C LEU A 66 11.94 7.53 20.02
N ALA A 67 11.02 7.06 19.18
CA ALA A 67 9.62 6.85 19.57
C ALA A 67 9.50 5.79 20.69
N LEU A 68 10.21 4.68 20.56
CA LEU A 68 10.25 3.63 21.60
C LEU A 68 10.90 4.12 22.86
N LEU A 69 12.01 4.88 22.78
CA LEU A 69 12.68 5.45 23.92
C LEU A 69 11.79 6.48 24.65
N ALA A 70 11.15 7.37 23.89
CA ALA A 70 10.22 8.34 24.44
C ALA A 70 9.04 7.66 25.16
N THR A 71 8.49 6.60 24.54
CA THR A 71 7.42 5.81 25.14
C THR A 71 7.90 5.10 26.41
N TRP A 72 9.07 4.53 26.40
CA TRP A 72 9.66 3.87 27.58
C TRP A 72 9.92 4.85 28.72
N LEU A 73 10.48 6.05 28.43
CA LEU A 73 10.69 7.10 29.43
C LEU A 73 9.37 7.59 30.02
N TRP A 74 8.38 7.83 29.14
CA TRP A 74 7.04 8.23 29.58
C TRP A 74 6.38 7.14 30.46
N PHE A 75 6.48 5.88 30.03
CA PHE A 75 5.90 4.75 30.75
C PHE A 75 6.55 4.54 32.13
N ARG A 76 7.87 4.79 32.26
CA ARG A 76 8.56 4.77 33.56
C ARG A 76 8.07 5.84 34.54
N GLY A 77 7.67 7.01 34.03
CA GLY A 77 7.09 8.08 34.82
C GLY A 77 5.60 7.95 35.09
N ALA A 78 4.91 7.06 34.38
CA ALA A 78 3.48 6.85 34.52
C ALA A 78 3.16 6.15 35.86
N ARG A 79 2.18 6.69 36.57
CA ARG A 79 1.65 6.03 37.78
C ARG A 79 0.75 4.89 37.35
N LEU A 80 1.27 3.67 37.42
CA LEU A 80 0.50 2.48 37.13
C LEU A 80 -0.26 2.05 38.39
N ASP A 81 -1.58 1.93 38.27
CA ASP A 81 -2.37 1.28 39.30
C ASP A 81 -2.28 -0.27 39.19
N SER A 82 -2.88 -0.98 40.15
CA SER A 82 -2.83 -2.46 40.21
C SER A 82 -3.38 -3.12 38.92
N ILE A 83 -4.38 -2.51 38.28
CA ILE A 83 -5.02 -3.02 37.06
C ILE A 83 -4.07 -2.85 35.87
N ALA A 84 -3.45 -1.69 35.73
CA ALA A 84 -2.47 -1.44 34.69
C ALA A 84 -1.23 -2.33 34.83
N HIS A 85 -0.71 -2.49 36.05
CA HIS A 85 0.36 -3.44 36.35
C HIS A 85 -0.01 -4.86 35.93
N GLN A 86 -1.19 -5.33 36.31
CA GLN A 86 -1.65 -6.68 35.94
C GLN A 86 -1.75 -6.88 34.43
N ALA A 87 -2.05 -5.84 33.66
CA ALA A 87 -2.15 -5.91 32.20
C ALA A 87 -0.77 -6.03 31.52
N VAL A 88 0.29 -5.47 32.11
CA VAL A 88 1.63 -5.41 31.49
C VAL A 88 2.67 -6.30 32.13
N ASP A 89 2.39 -6.83 33.33
CA ASP A 89 3.29 -7.68 34.12
C ASP A 89 3.39 -9.13 33.59
N ASN A 90 4.34 -9.87 34.18
CA ASN A 90 4.54 -11.32 33.96
C ASN A 90 4.79 -11.70 32.48
N GLY A 91 5.47 -10.84 31.74
CA GLY A 91 5.81 -11.14 30.35
C GLY A 91 4.64 -11.06 29.38
N LYS A 92 3.46 -10.53 29.78
CA LYS A 92 2.27 -10.40 28.94
C LYS A 92 2.55 -9.57 27.68
N VAL A 93 3.30 -8.48 27.82
CA VAL A 93 3.69 -7.64 26.68
C VAL A 93 4.52 -8.43 25.67
N TRP A 94 5.47 -9.23 26.17
CA TRP A 94 6.30 -10.09 25.32
C TRP A 94 5.48 -11.20 24.65
N LEU A 95 4.57 -11.81 25.39
CA LEU A 95 3.66 -12.81 24.86
C LEU A 95 2.77 -12.23 23.75
N ALA A 96 2.16 -11.06 24.02
CA ALA A 96 1.33 -10.34 23.05
C ALA A 96 2.13 -9.99 21.77
N LEU A 97 3.37 -9.52 21.93
CA LEU A 97 4.24 -9.21 20.78
C LEU A 97 4.56 -10.48 19.97
N ARG A 98 4.93 -11.58 20.60
CA ARG A 98 5.19 -12.85 19.93
C ARG A 98 3.97 -13.39 19.19
N GLN A 99 2.80 -13.34 19.82
CA GLN A 99 1.53 -13.74 19.19
C GLN A 99 1.23 -12.86 17.97
N HIS A 100 1.42 -11.56 18.10
CA HIS A 100 1.17 -10.61 16.98
C HIS A 100 2.09 -10.88 15.79
N ILE A 101 3.40 -11.08 16.06
CA ILE A 101 4.37 -11.46 15.02
C ILE A 101 4.01 -12.81 14.40
N GLY A 102 3.63 -13.78 15.23
CA GLY A 102 3.21 -15.10 14.75
C GLY A 102 1.98 -15.05 13.84
N LEU A 103 0.93 -14.32 14.24
CA LEU A 103 -0.26 -14.12 13.43
C LEU A 103 0.08 -13.45 12.09
N THR A 104 0.87 -12.38 12.11
CA THR A 104 1.31 -11.67 10.92
C THR A 104 2.14 -12.55 9.99
N ALA A 105 3.10 -13.29 10.52
CA ALA A 105 3.97 -14.16 9.73
C ALA A 105 3.19 -15.32 9.09
N VAL A 106 2.35 -16.00 9.85
CA VAL A 106 1.55 -17.13 9.36
C VAL A 106 0.53 -16.67 8.32
N SER A 107 -0.21 -15.60 8.59
CA SER A 107 -1.18 -15.06 7.62
C SER A 107 -0.49 -14.62 6.33
N THR A 108 0.63 -13.91 6.43
CA THR A 108 1.39 -13.49 5.24
C THR A 108 1.93 -14.68 4.46
N PHE A 109 2.42 -15.71 5.12
CA PHE A 109 2.82 -16.95 4.43
C PHE A 109 1.68 -17.54 3.59
N PHE A 110 0.48 -17.66 4.15
CA PHE A 110 -0.68 -18.15 3.39
C PHE A 110 -1.09 -17.20 2.27
N VAL A 111 -1.02 -15.89 2.48
CA VAL A 111 -1.26 -14.91 1.42
C VAL A 111 -0.32 -15.13 0.25
N LEU A 112 0.98 -15.30 0.50
CA LEU A 112 1.97 -15.51 -0.57
C LEU A 112 1.73 -16.82 -1.32
N VAL A 113 1.47 -17.91 -0.58
CA VAL A 113 1.22 -19.25 -1.15
C VAL A 113 -0.06 -19.28 -1.98
N ILE A 114 -1.05 -18.45 -1.67
CA ILE A 114 -2.32 -18.38 -2.40
C ILE A 114 -2.22 -17.36 -3.54
N ALA A 115 -1.85 -16.11 -3.23
CA ALA A 115 -1.99 -14.99 -4.16
C ALA A 115 -0.98 -15.03 -5.30
N ILE A 116 0.28 -15.43 -5.05
CA ILE A 116 1.29 -15.46 -6.12
C ILE A 116 0.99 -16.56 -7.14
N PRO A 117 0.76 -17.83 -6.78
CA PRO A 117 0.41 -18.86 -7.75
C PRO A 117 -0.90 -18.57 -8.48
N LEU A 118 -1.91 -18.06 -7.76
CA LEU A 118 -3.18 -17.67 -8.36
C LEU A 118 -2.97 -16.52 -9.37
N GLY A 119 -2.19 -15.49 -9.03
CA GLY A 119 -1.84 -14.39 -9.92
C GLY A 119 -1.13 -14.86 -11.17
N ILE A 120 -0.15 -15.77 -11.04
CA ILE A 120 0.53 -16.40 -12.18
C ILE A 120 -0.47 -17.15 -13.04
N ALA A 121 -1.33 -17.99 -12.44
CA ALA A 121 -2.32 -18.78 -13.16
C ALA A 121 -3.30 -17.91 -13.96
N LEU A 122 -3.76 -16.80 -13.36
CA LEU A 122 -4.71 -15.85 -13.99
C LEU A 122 -4.10 -15.02 -15.13
N THR A 123 -2.78 -14.98 -15.28
CA THR A 123 -2.13 -14.38 -16.44
C THR A 123 -2.03 -15.33 -17.64
N ARG A 124 -2.21 -16.65 -17.42
CA ARG A 124 -2.13 -17.67 -18.51
C ARG A 124 -3.38 -17.64 -19.38
N ALA A 125 -3.20 -17.92 -20.66
CA ALA A 125 -4.27 -17.83 -21.68
C ALA A 125 -5.56 -18.60 -21.30
N ARG A 126 -5.41 -19.77 -20.62
CA ARG A 126 -6.55 -20.60 -20.20
C ARG A 126 -7.42 -19.96 -19.12
N LEU A 127 -6.81 -19.24 -18.16
CA LEU A 127 -7.49 -18.69 -16.97
C LEU A 127 -7.66 -17.18 -17.03
N ARG A 128 -7.11 -16.50 -18.06
CA ARG A 128 -7.17 -15.04 -18.21
C ARG A 128 -8.59 -14.48 -18.16
N ARG A 129 -9.58 -15.24 -18.65
CA ARG A 129 -11.00 -14.84 -18.61
C ARG A 129 -11.57 -14.79 -17.19
N LEU A 130 -10.98 -15.52 -16.24
CA LEU A 130 -11.40 -15.53 -14.84
C LEU A 130 -10.80 -14.41 -14.01
N THR A 131 -9.81 -13.66 -14.55
CA THR A 131 -9.15 -12.57 -13.82
C THR A 131 -10.14 -11.55 -13.26
N PRO A 132 -11.10 -10.99 -14.05
CA PRO A 132 -12.02 -10.00 -13.50
C PRO A 132 -12.89 -10.57 -12.37
N PHE A 133 -13.30 -11.82 -12.47
CA PHE A 133 -14.06 -12.49 -11.41
C PHE A 133 -13.20 -12.69 -10.14
N ALA A 134 -11.98 -13.21 -10.27
CA ALA A 134 -11.07 -13.40 -9.14
C ALA A 134 -10.74 -12.06 -8.45
N MET A 135 -10.52 -11.00 -9.23
CA MET A 135 -10.30 -9.66 -8.69
C MET A 135 -11.55 -9.11 -7.99
N ALA A 136 -12.75 -9.34 -8.54
CA ALA A 136 -14.00 -8.93 -7.89
C ALA A 136 -14.18 -9.65 -6.53
N VAL A 137 -13.93 -10.95 -6.46
CA VAL A 137 -13.99 -11.72 -5.20
C VAL A 137 -12.97 -11.21 -4.19
N ALA A 138 -11.72 -10.95 -4.62
CA ALA A 138 -10.71 -10.40 -3.72
C ALA A 138 -11.06 -8.98 -3.23
N ASN A 139 -11.64 -8.13 -4.09
CA ASN A 139 -12.13 -6.80 -3.70
C ASN A 139 -13.29 -6.89 -2.70
N LEU A 140 -14.22 -7.83 -2.89
CA LEU A 140 -15.31 -8.07 -1.92
C LEU A 140 -14.75 -8.42 -0.54
N GLY A 141 -13.67 -9.21 -0.48
CA GLY A 141 -12.98 -9.55 0.77
C GLY A 141 -12.52 -8.31 1.55
N GLN A 142 -12.05 -7.28 0.85
CA GLN A 142 -11.63 -6.00 1.48
C GLN A 142 -12.80 -5.02 1.72
N ALA A 143 -13.89 -5.14 0.99
CA ALA A 143 -15.06 -4.26 1.15
C ALA A 143 -15.84 -4.58 2.42
N VAL A 144 -15.80 -5.81 2.92
CA VAL A 144 -16.43 -6.20 4.18
C VAL A 144 -15.69 -5.56 5.36
N PRO A 145 -16.36 -4.94 6.35
CA PRO A 145 -15.68 -4.44 7.55
C PRO A 145 -14.90 -5.57 8.26
N ALA A 146 -13.60 -5.33 8.55
CA ALA A 146 -12.70 -6.35 9.08
C ALA A 146 -13.22 -7.02 10.36
N LEU A 147 -13.79 -6.23 11.27
CA LEU A 147 -14.37 -6.74 12.50
C LEU A 147 -15.62 -7.60 12.21
N GLY A 148 -16.46 -7.19 11.26
CA GLY A 148 -17.64 -7.95 10.86
C GLY A 148 -17.27 -9.30 10.25
N LEU A 149 -16.27 -9.32 9.36
CA LEU A 149 -15.73 -10.55 8.79
C LEU A 149 -15.18 -11.47 9.88
N LEU A 150 -14.41 -10.93 10.83
CA LEU A 150 -13.87 -11.71 11.93
C LEU A 150 -14.97 -12.36 12.78
N VAL A 151 -16.03 -11.62 13.12
CA VAL A 151 -17.18 -12.16 13.88
C VAL A 151 -17.84 -13.32 13.14
N LEU A 152 -18.09 -13.19 11.83
CA LEU A 152 -18.62 -14.27 11.00
C LEU A 152 -17.70 -15.50 11.01
N LEU A 153 -16.39 -15.28 10.88
CA LEU A 153 -15.41 -16.37 10.92
C LEU A 153 -15.34 -17.05 12.28
N VAL A 154 -15.49 -16.31 13.37
CA VAL A 154 -15.57 -16.88 14.73
C VAL A 154 -16.80 -17.76 14.90
N ILE A 155 -17.96 -17.38 14.33
CA ILE A 155 -19.17 -18.20 14.35
C ILE A 155 -18.95 -19.53 13.64
N TRP A 156 -18.20 -19.54 12.52
CA TRP A 156 -18.02 -20.73 11.69
C TRP A 156 -16.82 -21.58 12.10
N LEU A 157 -15.69 -20.96 12.46
CA LEU A 157 -14.41 -21.63 12.73
C LEU A 157 -14.12 -21.76 14.24
N GLY A 158 -14.92 -21.10 15.08
CA GLY A 158 -14.69 -21.00 16.52
C GLY A 158 -13.78 -19.85 16.92
N ILE A 159 -13.70 -19.61 18.22
CA ILE A 159 -12.82 -18.60 18.82
C ILE A 159 -11.37 -19.06 18.74
N GLY A 160 -10.44 -18.18 18.34
CA GLY A 160 -9.00 -18.43 18.37
C GLY A 160 -8.25 -17.90 17.16
N ALA A 161 -6.94 -18.18 17.15
CA ALA A 161 -6.02 -17.71 16.14
C ALA A 161 -6.40 -18.14 14.68
N ARG A 162 -7.10 -19.27 14.51
CA ARG A 162 -7.51 -19.77 13.18
C ARG A 162 -8.44 -18.78 12.48
N SER A 163 -9.48 -18.31 13.17
CA SER A 163 -10.45 -17.34 12.63
C SER A 163 -9.76 -16.03 12.28
N ALA A 164 -8.85 -15.56 13.13
CA ALA A 164 -8.07 -14.37 12.89
C ALA A 164 -7.18 -14.51 11.64
N ILE A 165 -6.41 -15.61 11.52
CA ILE A 165 -5.53 -15.87 10.38
C ILE A 165 -6.33 -15.90 9.06
N VAL A 166 -7.47 -16.60 9.02
CA VAL A 166 -8.30 -16.67 7.81
C VAL A 166 -8.81 -15.27 7.42
N GLY A 167 -9.28 -14.47 8.39
CA GLY A 167 -9.69 -13.09 8.14
C GLY A 167 -8.55 -12.23 7.58
N MET A 168 -7.36 -12.30 8.20
CA MET A 168 -6.17 -11.58 7.75
C MET A 168 -5.75 -11.98 6.33
N VAL A 169 -5.82 -13.29 6.00
CA VAL A 169 -5.53 -13.78 4.65
C VAL A 169 -6.51 -13.19 3.63
N ILE A 170 -7.81 -13.23 3.90
CA ILE A 170 -8.84 -12.65 3.01
C ILE A 170 -8.56 -11.18 2.72
N TYR A 171 -8.17 -10.42 3.73
CA TYR A 171 -7.84 -9.00 3.58
C TYR A 171 -6.58 -8.73 2.78
N ALA A 172 -5.55 -9.54 2.99
CA ALA A 172 -4.22 -9.27 2.45
C ALA A 172 -3.95 -9.96 1.10
N VAL A 173 -4.83 -10.86 0.62
CA VAL A 173 -4.67 -11.52 -0.69
C VAL A 173 -4.74 -10.51 -1.85
N LEU A 174 -5.64 -9.53 -1.79
CA LEU A 174 -5.87 -8.61 -2.91
C LEU A 174 -4.61 -7.84 -3.35
N PRO A 175 -3.85 -7.15 -2.48
CA PRO A 175 -2.68 -6.40 -2.92
C PRO A 175 -1.61 -7.29 -3.56
N VAL A 176 -1.38 -8.49 -3.04
CA VAL A 176 -0.40 -9.41 -3.63
C VAL A 176 -0.89 -9.96 -4.96
N LEU A 177 -2.16 -10.34 -5.05
CA LEU A 177 -2.78 -10.83 -6.28
C LEU A 177 -2.76 -9.77 -7.38
N ALA A 178 -3.20 -8.56 -7.07
CA ALA A 178 -3.25 -7.44 -8.01
C ALA A 178 -1.85 -7.10 -8.54
N ASN A 179 -0.87 -6.96 -7.64
CA ASN A 179 0.50 -6.63 -8.03
C ASN A 179 1.19 -7.77 -8.79
N THR A 180 0.90 -9.04 -8.46
CA THR A 180 1.41 -10.20 -9.23
C THR A 180 0.86 -10.19 -10.66
N ILE A 181 -0.44 -9.95 -10.83
CA ILE A 181 -1.05 -9.86 -12.15
C ILE A 181 -0.52 -8.66 -12.92
N ALA A 182 -0.42 -7.49 -12.30
CA ALA A 182 0.09 -6.28 -12.91
C ALA A 182 1.56 -6.45 -13.34
N GLY A 183 2.40 -7.02 -12.46
CA GLY A 183 3.81 -7.27 -12.76
C GLY A 183 4.02 -8.18 -13.96
N LEU A 184 3.26 -9.27 -14.04
CA LEU A 184 3.37 -10.21 -15.14
C LEU A 184 2.77 -9.68 -16.46
N ARG A 185 1.71 -8.85 -16.40
CA ARG A 185 1.09 -8.26 -17.59
C ARG A 185 1.83 -7.04 -18.12
N GLY A 186 2.61 -6.36 -17.27
CA GLY A 186 3.41 -5.20 -17.64
C GLY A 186 4.70 -5.54 -18.37
N ILE A 187 5.03 -6.84 -18.54
CA ILE A 187 6.23 -7.26 -19.25
C ILE A 187 6.02 -7.07 -20.76
N ASP A 188 7.02 -6.46 -21.43
CA ASP A 188 7.01 -6.30 -22.88
C ASP A 188 6.88 -7.67 -23.57
N PRO A 189 5.85 -7.86 -24.42
CA PRO A 189 5.67 -9.09 -25.19
C PRO A 189 6.89 -9.47 -26.03
N THR A 190 7.66 -8.50 -26.54
CA THR A 190 8.85 -8.77 -27.34
C THR A 190 9.89 -9.58 -26.60
N LEU A 191 10.06 -9.36 -25.27
CA LEU A 191 10.99 -10.12 -24.44
C LEU A 191 10.56 -11.58 -24.30
N THR A 192 9.26 -11.81 -24.14
CA THR A 192 8.73 -13.18 -24.02
C THR A 192 8.74 -13.92 -25.35
N GLU A 193 8.52 -13.22 -26.48
CA GLU A 193 8.60 -13.76 -27.83
C GLU A 193 10.04 -14.10 -28.20
N ALA A 194 11.00 -13.22 -27.92
CA ALA A 194 12.41 -13.48 -28.12
C ALA A 194 12.89 -14.72 -27.34
N ALA A 195 12.49 -14.82 -26.06
CA ALA A 195 12.80 -15.99 -25.24
C ALA A 195 12.24 -17.31 -25.82
N ARG A 196 11.03 -17.26 -26.39
CA ARG A 196 10.43 -18.41 -27.09
C ARG A 196 11.16 -18.71 -28.41
N GLY A 197 11.57 -17.65 -29.15
CA GLY A 197 12.27 -17.78 -30.43
C GLY A 197 13.61 -18.52 -30.30
N ILE A 198 14.30 -18.35 -29.17
CA ILE A 198 15.55 -19.10 -28.87
C ILE A 198 15.29 -20.49 -28.26
N GLY A 199 14.01 -20.97 -28.26
CA GLY A 199 13.66 -22.33 -27.85
C GLY A 199 13.34 -22.51 -26.37
N MET A 200 13.10 -21.44 -25.59
CA MET A 200 12.70 -21.59 -24.20
C MET A 200 11.31 -22.21 -24.05
N SER A 201 11.16 -23.19 -23.17
CA SER A 201 9.87 -23.74 -22.81
C SER A 201 9.02 -22.68 -22.07
N PRO A 202 7.66 -22.80 -22.05
CA PRO A 202 6.79 -21.85 -21.35
C PRO A 202 7.14 -21.70 -19.85
N MET A 203 7.56 -22.77 -19.19
CA MET A 203 8.03 -22.74 -17.80
C MET A 203 9.40 -22.07 -17.67
N GLY A 204 10.27 -22.23 -18.67
CA GLY A 204 11.55 -21.54 -18.75
C GLY A 204 11.37 -20.03 -18.90
N VAL A 205 10.45 -19.61 -19.78
CA VAL A 205 10.09 -18.19 -19.95
C VAL A 205 9.54 -17.62 -18.64
N LEU A 206 8.60 -18.32 -17.98
CA LEU A 206 8.06 -17.89 -16.69
C LEU A 206 9.15 -17.72 -15.64
N GLY A 207 10.00 -18.72 -15.44
CA GLY A 207 10.96 -18.72 -14.33
C GLY A 207 12.19 -17.83 -14.56
N ARG A 208 12.65 -17.68 -15.83
CA ARG A 208 13.88 -16.96 -16.15
C ARG A 208 13.69 -15.56 -16.72
N VAL A 209 12.48 -15.26 -17.22
CA VAL A 209 12.18 -13.95 -17.82
C VAL A 209 11.05 -13.26 -17.07
N GLU A 210 9.85 -13.86 -17.06
CA GLU A 210 8.66 -13.20 -16.53
C GLU A 210 8.74 -12.94 -15.02
N LEU A 211 9.06 -13.95 -14.20
CA LEU A 211 9.10 -13.81 -12.75
C LEU A 211 10.19 -12.81 -12.30
N PRO A 212 11.44 -12.88 -12.76
CA PRO A 212 12.45 -11.90 -12.36
C PRO A 212 12.06 -10.46 -12.69
N LEU A 213 11.44 -10.22 -13.86
CA LEU A 213 10.96 -8.89 -14.25
C LEU A 213 9.74 -8.44 -13.44
N ALA A 214 8.88 -9.35 -12.99
CA ALA A 214 7.71 -9.06 -12.18
C ALA A 214 8.02 -8.89 -10.68
N VAL A 215 9.17 -9.39 -10.19
CA VAL A 215 9.57 -9.38 -8.76
C VAL A 215 9.38 -8.01 -8.10
N PRO A 216 9.79 -6.87 -8.68
CA PRO A 216 9.64 -5.57 -8.02
C PRO A 216 8.17 -5.25 -7.68
N LEU A 217 7.24 -5.50 -8.62
CA LEU A 217 5.81 -5.29 -8.38
C LEU A 217 5.23 -6.30 -7.40
N ILE A 218 5.63 -7.57 -7.49
CA ILE A 218 5.21 -8.60 -6.54
C ILE A 218 5.64 -8.21 -5.12
N LEU A 219 6.89 -7.79 -4.93
CA LEU A 219 7.40 -7.37 -3.62
C LEU A 219 6.68 -6.12 -3.08
N ALA A 220 6.31 -5.17 -3.95
CA ALA A 220 5.47 -4.04 -3.54
C ALA A 220 4.10 -4.50 -3.02
N GLY A 221 3.48 -5.51 -3.65
CA GLY A 221 2.25 -6.13 -3.15
C GLY A 221 2.44 -6.87 -1.83
N VAL A 222 3.54 -7.60 -1.67
CA VAL A 222 3.92 -8.30 -0.43
C VAL A 222 4.12 -7.30 0.72
N ARG A 223 4.80 -6.21 0.48
CA ARG A 223 5.00 -5.13 1.45
C ARG A 223 3.67 -4.56 1.94
N THR A 224 2.76 -4.24 1.00
CA THR A 224 1.41 -3.77 1.35
C THR A 224 0.66 -4.80 2.18
N ALA A 225 0.71 -6.08 1.82
CA ALA A 225 0.05 -7.15 2.55
C ALA A 225 0.63 -7.34 3.98
N LEU A 226 1.95 -7.21 4.14
CA LEU A 226 2.61 -7.28 5.44
C LEU A 226 2.11 -6.17 6.37
N VAL A 227 2.09 -4.93 5.91
CA VAL A 227 1.61 -3.78 6.70
C VAL A 227 0.12 -3.93 7.05
N LEU A 228 -0.70 -4.36 6.09
CA LEU A 228 -2.11 -4.67 6.34
C LEU A 228 -2.27 -5.76 7.40
N ASN A 229 -1.48 -6.83 7.32
CA ASN A 229 -1.54 -7.92 8.30
C ASN A 229 -1.13 -7.46 9.71
N VAL A 230 -0.10 -6.62 9.86
CA VAL A 230 0.23 -6.04 11.16
C VAL A 230 -0.94 -5.22 11.71
N GLY A 231 -1.57 -4.38 10.87
CA GLY A 231 -2.73 -3.58 11.30
C GLY A 231 -3.93 -4.44 11.68
N THR A 232 -4.31 -5.40 10.83
CA THR A 232 -5.48 -6.27 11.06
C THR A 232 -5.28 -7.28 12.17
N ALA A 233 -4.04 -7.67 12.50
CA ALA A 233 -3.73 -8.53 13.64
C ALA A 233 -4.14 -7.91 15.00
N THR A 234 -4.30 -6.58 15.09
CA THR A 234 -4.86 -5.95 16.30
C THR A 234 -6.31 -6.37 16.56
N LEU A 235 -7.05 -6.67 15.48
CA LEU A 235 -8.44 -7.12 15.58
C LEU A 235 -8.56 -8.57 15.99
N ALA A 236 -7.48 -9.37 15.91
CA ALA A 236 -7.46 -10.77 16.30
C ALA A 236 -7.87 -10.99 17.77
N THR A 237 -7.67 -9.99 18.62
CA THR A 237 -8.11 -9.99 20.03
C THR A 237 -9.62 -10.24 20.17
N PHE A 238 -10.45 -9.66 19.30
CA PHE A 238 -11.89 -9.84 19.34
C PHE A 238 -12.34 -11.25 18.92
N GLY A 239 -11.47 -11.99 18.25
CA GLY A 239 -11.68 -13.39 17.91
C GLY A 239 -10.95 -14.37 18.85
N GLY A 240 -10.32 -13.89 19.91
CA GLY A 240 -9.53 -14.72 20.83
C GLY A 240 -8.18 -15.18 20.23
N GLY A 241 -7.69 -14.47 19.20
CA GLY A 241 -6.41 -14.75 18.55
C GLY A 241 -5.19 -14.26 19.33
N GLY A 242 -5.40 -13.35 20.28
CA GLY A 242 -4.31 -12.72 21.03
C GLY A 242 -3.59 -11.62 20.25
N GLY A 243 -2.42 -11.23 20.74
CA GLY A 243 -1.56 -10.23 20.12
C GLY A 243 -1.59 -8.87 20.80
N LEU A 244 -0.93 -7.87 20.19
CA LEU A 244 -0.86 -6.51 20.73
C LEU A 244 -2.25 -5.85 20.86
N GLY A 245 -3.24 -6.34 20.12
CA GLY A 245 -4.63 -5.95 20.27
C GLY A 245 -5.19 -6.18 21.67
N ASP A 246 -4.70 -7.18 22.40
CA ASP A 246 -5.14 -7.45 23.78
C ASP A 246 -4.77 -6.30 24.72
N LEU A 247 -3.57 -5.71 24.55
CA LEU A 247 -3.16 -4.53 25.31
C LEU A 247 -4.00 -3.31 24.98
N ILE A 248 -4.26 -3.09 23.68
CA ILE A 248 -5.10 -1.98 23.21
C ILE A 248 -6.51 -2.13 23.77
N SER A 249 -7.12 -3.30 23.61
CA SER A 249 -8.45 -3.61 24.09
C SER A 249 -8.56 -3.51 25.62
N ALA A 250 -7.60 -4.08 26.35
CA ALA A 250 -7.52 -3.96 27.81
C ALA A 250 -7.44 -2.50 28.26
N GLY A 251 -6.59 -1.69 27.59
CA GLY A 251 -6.44 -0.26 27.90
C GLY A 251 -7.76 0.53 27.66
N ILE A 252 -8.49 0.21 26.60
CA ILE A 252 -9.80 0.82 26.29
C ILE A 252 -10.84 0.41 27.35
N ILE A 253 -11.01 -0.89 27.59
CA ILE A 253 -12.04 -1.42 28.47
C ILE A 253 -11.82 -0.97 29.93
N THR A 254 -10.57 -0.97 30.39
CA THR A 254 -10.25 -0.55 31.75
C THR A 254 -10.02 0.95 31.89
N GLN A 255 -10.08 1.70 30.79
CA GLN A 255 -9.78 3.15 30.73
C GLN A 255 -8.38 3.50 31.26
N ARG A 256 -7.39 2.66 30.98
CA ARG A 256 -6.00 2.83 31.41
C ARG A 256 -5.14 3.30 30.23
N MET A 257 -4.98 4.62 30.12
CA MET A 257 -4.17 5.25 29.06
C MET A 257 -2.75 4.68 28.91
N PRO A 258 -1.99 4.38 29.99
CA PRO A 258 -0.65 3.83 29.83
C PRO A 258 -0.65 2.48 29.09
N VAL A 259 -1.61 1.60 29.35
CA VAL A 259 -1.71 0.30 28.68
C VAL A 259 -2.12 0.46 27.23
N LEU A 260 -3.11 1.34 26.96
CA LEU A 260 -3.58 1.66 25.61
C LEU A 260 -2.43 2.22 24.75
N VAL A 261 -1.72 3.23 25.26
CA VAL A 261 -0.63 3.88 24.53
C VAL A 261 0.51 2.88 24.28
N LEU A 262 0.87 2.08 25.26
CA LEU A 262 1.90 1.05 25.10
C LEU A 262 1.55 0.06 23.99
N GLY A 263 0.35 -0.50 24.00
CA GLY A 263 -0.12 -1.43 22.96
C GLY A 263 -0.14 -0.78 21.58
N SER A 264 -0.63 0.46 21.49
CA SER A 264 -0.72 1.21 20.22
C SER A 264 0.67 1.55 19.66
N VAL A 265 1.59 2.06 20.50
CA VAL A 265 2.95 2.40 20.07
C VAL A 265 3.72 1.16 19.64
N LEU A 266 3.61 0.04 20.37
CA LEU A 266 4.25 -1.20 19.96
C LEU A 266 3.71 -1.73 18.62
N THR A 267 2.41 -1.59 18.36
CA THR A 267 1.82 -1.99 17.07
C THR A 267 2.32 -1.11 15.94
N VAL A 268 2.32 0.21 16.12
CA VAL A 268 2.85 1.15 15.12
C VAL A 268 4.34 0.92 14.89
N ALA A 269 5.11 0.73 15.96
CA ALA A 269 6.54 0.44 15.86
C ALA A 269 6.80 -0.85 15.08
N LEU A 270 6.01 -1.90 15.33
CA LEU A 270 6.10 -3.15 14.59
C LEU A 270 5.74 -2.97 13.12
N ALA A 271 4.69 -2.21 12.81
CA ALA A 271 4.30 -1.91 11.43
C ALA A 271 5.41 -1.18 10.66
N LEU A 272 6.00 -0.14 11.28
CA LEU A 272 7.10 0.62 10.70
C LEU A 272 8.37 -0.22 10.53
N LEU A 273 8.65 -1.10 11.48
CA LEU A 273 9.79 -2.02 11.40
C LEU A 273 9.60 -3.00 10.23
N VAL A 274 8.41 -3.60 10.11
CA VAL A 274 8.08 -4.54 9.03
C VAL A 274 8.10 -3.84 7.67
N GLU A 275 7.57 -2.62 7.58
CA GLU A 275 7.64 -1.77 6.39
C GLU A 275 9.09 -1.50 5.96
N TRP A 276 9.95 -1.15 6.91
CA TRP A 276 11.37 -0.90 6.65
C TRP A 276 12.10 -2.18 6.22
N LEU A 277 11.87 -3.31 6.89
CA LEU A 277 12.46 -4.60 6.51
C LEU A 277 11.98 -5.07 5.13
N ALA A 278 10.71 -4.88 4.81
CA ALA A 278 10.17 -5.20 3.49
C ALA A 278 10.78 -4.33 2.39
N SER A 279 10.96 -3.03 2.65
CA SER A 279 11.68 -2.11 1.76
C SER A 279 13.13 -2.55 1.51
N LEU A 280 13.81 -3.02 2.56
CA LEU A 280 15.18 -3.54 2.48
C LEU A 280 15.22 -4.82 1.64
N ALA A 281 14.31 -5.75 1.88
CA ALA A 281 14.19 -6.98 1.12
C ALA A 281 13.90 -6.69 -0.36
N GLU A 282 13.04 -5.72 -0.66
CA GLU A 282 12.77 -5.28 -2.04
C GLU A 282 14.04 -4.80 -2.75
N LEU A 283 14.87 -4.01 -2.08
CA LEU A 283 16.14 -3.53 -2.65
C LEU A 283 17.15 -4.65 -2.91
N LEU A 284 17.23 -5.60 -1.97
CA LEU A 284 18.16 -6.72 -2.08
C LEU A 284 17.75 -7.74 -3.16
N LEU A 285 16.45 -7.89 -3.37
CA LEU A 285 15.88 -8.86 -4.32
C LEU A 285 15.62 -8.28 -5.71
N ARG A 286 15.81 -6.96 -5.91
CA ARG A 286 15.75 -6.36 -7.25
C ARG A 286 16.82 -6.95 -8.15
N PRO A 287 16.47 -7.45 -9.34
CA PRO A 287 17.45 -7.92 -10.32
C PRO A 287 18.37 -6.76 -10.71
N ARG A 288 19.68 -6.98 -10.58
CA ARG A 288 20.71 -6.04 -11.08
C ARG A 288 20.60 -5.99 -12.60
N GLY A 289 20.31 -4.84 -13.17
CA GLY A 289 20.16 -4.66 -14.63
C GLY A 289 18.85 -3.99 -15.07
N LEU A 290 17.86 -3.81 -14.17
CA LEU A 290 16.67 -3.00 -14.44
C LEU A 290 16.88 -1.50 -14.12
N GLU A 291 18.13 -1.08 -13.90
CA GLU A 291 18.49 0.33 -13.66
C GLU A 291 18.64 1.13 -14.97
N VAL A 292 18.22 0.56 -16.10
CA VAL A 292 18.32 1.24 -17.39
C VAL A 292 17.06 2.06 -17.62
N ALA A 293 17.27 3.37 -17.61
CA ALA A 293 16.51 4.42 -18.27
C ALA A 293 14.99 4.40 -18.03
N ALA A 294 14.55 5.19 -17.08
CA ALA A 294 13.31 5.95 -17.19
C ALA A 294 13.67 7.42 -17.08
#